data_bd4b1a7c5c7d80636fbf75137b744bc3
#
_entry.id   bd4b1a7c5c7d80636fbf75137b744bc3
#
_cell.length_a   1.000
_cell.length_b   1.000
_cell.length_c   1.000
_cell.angle_alpha   90.00
_cell.angle_beta   90.00
_cell.angle_gamma   90.00
#
_symmetry.space_group_name_H-M   'P 1'
#
loop_
_entity.id
_entity.type
_entity.pdbx_description
1 polymer ?
#
loop_
_entity_poly.entity_id
_entity_poly.type
_entity_poly.pdbx_seq_one_letter_code
_entity_poly.pdbx_strand_id
1 'polypeptide(L)'
;MSGEFEPGTVFAGYVIERVLGRGGMGTVYLAQHPNLPRKVALKLLDTSWTSDDYVRSRFESEADHAAHLDHPNIVTVHDRGREGSRLWIAMQYVPGVDARRALNSGALDVERAVHIVSETGRALDHAHEAGILHRDVKPANILLAPGDPERVLLTDFGTAKALDETHQLTRTGMLVATLHYAAPEQIEGRKLDHRVDIYALGCTFFHLLTNEPPYPGTTASSVMHGHLNGPIPKPSVVRPGLPAGVDAVVARAMAKDREERYSTCREFSDAVHAIAWDGPGSVTRPAARADSAATTRTSRPAVTRPDAEPGAEPTAPTTVAGRWRRKRWLLAALLAGVVVAAAVAYVVWPGEESPDSQVVLPLTGLQGPAGIAVSGSGNLYIADSAAKQVLEVRAGTYEQTVLPFTGLEVPQGVAVSTSGDVYVSDLVTNTVTMLHGSTQVPMPFGGLNQPFGIALGPDGTLYVADTLNNRVLALRDVTAAPVAVPLSVIGPFAVAVGEQGDLYVGTPNKVLAWNAATRAQSFLPFTDLQSVGGVAVDDEGTVYAIDQNHNRILRLPAGSDEQEVLPFTGLDQPEGIAVSSRGDVYVADTDNSRVVMLPAGS
;
A
#
# COMPACT_ATOMS: atom_id res chain seq x y z
N MET A 1 -6.33 -16.12 24.05
CA MET A 1 -7.15 -15.04 24.65
C MET A 1 -6.19 -13.94 25.11
N SER A 2 -6.00 -12.91 24.31
CA SER A 2 -5.23 -11.72 24.70
C SER A 2 -6.14 -10.85 25.58
N GLY A 3 -6.16 -11.15 26.90
CA GLY A 3 -6.91 -10.35 27.87
C GLY A 3 -6.32 -8.94 27.94
N GLU A 4 -7.11 -7.94 27.54
CA GLU A 4 -6.79 -6.54 27.84
C GLU A 4 -6.79 -6.34 29.36
N PHE A 5 -5.91 -5.46 29.80
CA PHE A 5 -5.93 -5.05 31.20
C PHE A 5 -7.05 -4.02 31.41
N GLU A 6 -7.89 -4.31 32.38
CA GLU A 6 -8.92 -3.37 32.84
C GLU A 6 -8.31 -2.23 33.66
N PRO A 7 -8.96 -1.05 33.71
CA PRO A 7 -8.56 0.02 34.61
C PRO A 7 -8.45 -0.45 36.06
N GLY A 8 -7.34 -0.08 36.71
CA GLY A 8 -7.03 -0.53 38.07
C GLY A 8 -6.18 -1.80 38.16
N THR A 9 -5.94 -2.51 37.03
CA THR A 9 -5.00 -3.65 36.99
C THR A 9 -3.59 -3.18 37.29
N VAL A 10 -2.86 -3.94 38.09
CA VAL A 10 -1.45 -3.72 38.35
C VAL A 10 -0.63 -4.67 37.47
N PHE A 11 0.26 -4.10 36.67
CA PHE A 11 1.20 -4.85 35.80
C PHE A 11 2.61 -4.30 35.99
N ALA A 12 3.56 -5.15 36.34
CA ALA A 12 4.96 -4.76 36.65
C ALA A 12 5.05 -3.58 37.64
N GLY A 13 4.09 -3.47 38.57
CA GLY A 13 3.99 -2.38 39.53
C GLY A 13 3.26 -1.12 39.01
N TYR A 14 3.00 -1.00 37.71
CA TYR A 14 2.26 0.10 37.11
C TYR A 14 0.75 -0.12 37.22
N VAL A 15 0.00 0.89 37.65
CA VAL A 15 -1.47 0.82 37.74
C VAL A 15 -2.06 1.31 36.42
N ILE A 16 -2.72 0.45 35.67
CA ILE A 16 -3.34 0.76 34.39
C ILE A 16 -4.55 1.69 34.60
N GLU A 17 -4.60 2.79 33.86
CA GLU A 17 -5.75 3.71 33.87
C GLU A 17 -6.68 3.50 32.67
N ARG A 18 -6.11 3.40 31.47
CA ARG A 18 -6.86 3.18 30.23
C ARG A 18 -5.94 2.84 29.05
N VAL A 19 -6.52 2.35 27.97
CA VAL A 19 -5.80 2.19 26.70
C VAL A 19 -5.58 3.56 26.05
N LEU A 20 -4.36 3.83 25.57
CA LEU A 20 -4.00 5.00 24.75
C LEU A 20 -4.10 4.67 23.25
N GLY A 21 -3.66 3.47 22.86
CA GLY A 21 -3.66 3.04 21.47
C GLY A 21 -3.38 1.55 21.35
N ARG A 22 -3.75 1.01 20.19
CA ARG A 22 -3.45 -0.37 19.78
C ARG A 22 -2.68 -0.31 18.48
N GLY A 23 -1.65 -1.11 18.41
CA GLY A 23 -0.86 -1.30 17.20
C GLY A 23 -0.57 -2.79 17.00
N GLY A 24 0.02 -3.19 15.89
CA GLY A 24 0.26 -4.57 15.64
C GLY A 24 1.37 -5.22 16.46
N MET A 25 2.16 -4.39 17.08
CA MET A 25 3.22 -4.85 17.99
C MET A 25 2.74 -4.97 19.43
N GLY A 26 1.53 -4.47 19.73
CA GLY A 26 1.01 -4.52 21.09
C GLY A 26 0.08 -3.36 21.45
N THR A 27 -0.19 -3.22 22.73
CA THR A 27 -1.11 -2.21 23.26
C THR A 27 -0.35 -1.23 24.13
N VAL A 28 -0.65 0.07 23.99
CA VAL A 28 -0.11 1.14 24.83
C VAL A 28 -1.17 1.58 25.82
N TYR A 29 -0.82 1.58 27.09
CA TYR A 29 -1.69 1.97 28.20
C TYR A 29 -1.22 3.28 28.83
N LEU A 30 -2.15 4.10 29.29
CA LEU A 30 -1.86 5.12 30.29
C LEU A 30 -1.80 4.41 31.64
N ALA A 31 -0.69 4.60 32.35
CA ALA A 31 -0.51 3.98 33.66
C ALA A 31 0.11 4.95 34.66
N GLN A 32 -0.17 4.73 35.95
CA GLN A 32 0.49 5.42 37.05
C GLN A 32 1.83 4.76 37.34
N HIS A 33 2.89 5.56 37.47
CA HIS A 33 4.22 5.06 37.84
C HIS A 33 4.22 4.49 39.26
N PRO A 34 4.87 3.32 39.53
CA PRO A 34 4.78 2.65 40.83
C PRO A 34 5.31 3.48 42.00
N ASN A 35 6.37 4.25 41.78
CA ASN A 35 7.10 4.96 42.87
C ASN A 35 7.10 6.49 42.73
N LEU A 36 6.60 7.03 41.62
CA LEU A 36 6.61 8.48 41.37
C LEU A 36 5.21 8.98 41.06
N PRO A 37 4.83 10.19 41.51
CA PRO A 37 3.52 10.77 41.26
C PRO A 37 3.41 11.30 39.82
N ARG A 38 3.61 10.43 38.84
CA ARG A 38 3.51 10.77 37.42
C ARG A 38 2.85 9.67 36.60
N LYS A 39 2.26 10.07 35.48
CA LYS A 39 1.70 9.15 34.48
C LYS A 39 2.77 8.77 33.47
N VAL A 40 2.68 7.57 32.96
CA VAL A 40 3.53 7.02 31.90
C VAL A 40 2.70 6.39 30.81
N ALA A 41 3.25 6.32 29.61
CA ALA A 41 2.76 5.45 28.55
C ALA A 41 3.46 4.10 28.69
N LEU A 42 2.71 3.05 28.96
CA LEU A 42 3.20 1.69 29.13
C LEU A 42 2.88 0.88 27.88
N LYS A 43 3.87 0.61 27.04
CA LYS A 43 3.76 -0.21 25.82
C LYS A 43 4.00 -1.66 26.19
N LEU A 44 3.03 -2.52 25.92
CA LEU A 44 3.12 -3.97 26.14
C LEU A 44 3.17 -4.65 24.79
N LEU A 45 4.16 -5.50 24.60
CA LEU A 45 4.27 -6.32 23.40
C LEU A 45 3.29 -7.50 23.48
N ASP A 46 2.79 -7.90 22.31
CA ASP A 46 1.96 -9.09 22.20
C ASP A 46 2.79 -10.34 22.49
N THR A 47 2.18 -11.34 23.14
CA THR A 47 2.87 -12.58 23.53
C THR A 47 3.37 -13.40 22.34
N SER A 48 2.79 -13.22 21.16
CA SER A 48 3.28 -13.82 19.92
C SER A 48 4.72 -13.41 19.56
N TRP A 49 5.19 -12.25 20.04
CA TRP A 49 6.53 -11.72 19.79
C TRP A 49 7.57 -12.14 20.85
N THR A 50 7.13 -12.68 21.98
CA THR A 50 7.99 -12.92 23.14
C THR A 50 8.54 -14.34 23.22
N SER A 51 8.12 -15.24 22.33
CA SER A 51 8.55 -16.64 22.27
C SER A 51 9.92 -16.85 21.64
N ASP A 52 10.45 -15.86 20.92
CA ASP A 52 11.75 -15.92 20.25
C ASP A 52 12.81 -15.15 21.05
N ASP A 53 13.85 -15.85 21.50
CA ASP A 53 14.95 -15.29 22.28
C ASP A 53 15.74 -14.22 21.53
N TYR A 54 15.81 -14.30 20.20
CA TYR A 54 16.46 -13.33 19.34
C TYR A 54 15.68 -12.02 19.27
N VAL A 55 14.34 -12.09 19.08
CA VAL A 55 13.44 -10.91 19.10
C VAL A 55 13.56 -10.20 20.46
N ARG A 56 13.60 -11.00 21.52
CA ARG A 56 13.71 -10.48 22.89
C ARG A 56 15.01 -9.70 23.11
N SER A 57 16.17 -10.30 22.78
CA SER A 57 17.48 -9.67 22.99
C SER A 57 17.62 -8.38 22.18
N ARG A 58 17.08 -8.35 20.99
CA ARG A 58 17.05 -7.15 20.14
C ARG A 58 16.14 -6.05 20.70
N PHE A 59 14.93 -6.40 21.10
CA PHE A 59 14.00 -5.45 21.73
C PHE A 59 14.63 -4.79 22.97
N GLU A 60 15.30 -5.59 23.81
CA GLU A 60 16.02 -5.10 24.97
C GLU A 60 17.16 -4.15 24.58
N SER A 61 17.97 -4.53 23.59
CA SER A 61 19.07 -3.69 23.08
C SER A 61 18.59 -2.37 22.48
N GLU A 62 17.50 -2.39 21.72
CA GLU A 62 16.94 -1.18 21.08
C GLU A 62 16.30 -0.25 22.10
N ALA A 63 15.61 -0.80 23.10
CA ALA A 63 15.11 0.00 24.21
C ALA A 63 16.25 0.67 25.00
N ASP A 64 17.41 -0.02 25.14
CA ASP A 64 18.60 0.56 25.76
C ASP A 64 19.17 1.71 24.92
N HIS A 65 19.27 1.54 23.61
CA HIS A 65 19.72 2.61 22.72
C HIS A 65 18.78 3.83 22.78
N ALA A 66 17.46 3.60 22.74
CA ALA A 66 16.47 4.68 22.85
C ALA A 66 16.52 5.39 24.23
N ALA A 67 16.84 4.67 25.30
CA ALA A 67 16.96 5.25 26.64
C ALA A 67 18.14 6.22 26.80
N HIS A 68 19.15 6.16 25.92
CA HIS A 68 20.27 7.09 25.92
C HIS A 68 19.99 8.39 25.17
N LEU A 69 18.86 8.49 24.45
CA LEU A 69 18.49 9.71 23.73
C LEU A 69 17.78 10.68 24.68
N ASP A 70 18.44 11.80 25.00
CA ASP A 70 17.86 12.90 25.77
C ASP A 70 17.75 14.15 24.88
N HIS A 71 16.54 14.39 24.38
CA HIS A 71 16.25 15.52 23.48
C HIS A 71 14.80 15.98 23.65
N PRO A 72 14.50 17.30 23.60
CA PRO A 72 13.15 17.83 23.83
C PRO A 72 12.11 17.32 22.82
N ASN A 73 12.54 16.90 21.64
CA ASN A 73 11.67 16.37 20.58
C ASN A 73 11.69 14.83 20.50
N ILE A 74 12.23 14.13 21.51
CA ILE A 74 12.22 12.67 21.61
C ILE A 74 11.43 12.24 22.85
N VAL A 75 10.58 11.24 22.71
CA VAL A 75 9.87 10.65 23.85
C VAL A 75 10.87 9.88 24.71
N THR A 76 11.02 10.29 25.95
CA THR A 76 11.97 9.66 26.88
C THR A 76 11.50 8.28 27.28
N VAL A 77 12.36 7.27 27.19
CA VAL A 77 12.17 5.94 27.77
C VAL A 77 12.59 5.98 29.24
N HIS A 78 11.69 5.56 30.14
CA HIS A 78 11.92 5.60 31.58
C HIS A 78 12.40 4.29 32.14
N ASP A 79 11.85 3.20 31.63
CA ASP A 79 12.12 1.85 32.12
C ASP A 79 11.66 0.80 31.11
N ARG A 80 12.18 -0.41 31.24
CA ARG A 80 11.77 -1.55 30.44
C ARG A 80 11.88 -2.82 31.27
N GLY A 81 11.17 -3.84 30.89
CA GLY A 81 11.26 -5.10 31.60
C GLY A 81 10.40 -6.20 31.02
N ARG A 82 10.32 -7.26 31.80
CA ARG A 82 9.51 -8.44 31.51
C ARG A 82 8.66 -8.81 32.71
N GLU A 83 7.40 -9.09 32.47
CA GLU A 83 6.48 -9.63 33.46
C GLU A 83 5.82 -10.89 32.90
N GLY A 84 6.18 -12.06 33.46
CA GLY A 84 5.80 -13.36 32.89
C GLY A 84 6.35 -13.55 31.47
N SER A 85 5.47 -13.74 30.52
CA SER A 85 5.81 -13.86 29.07
C SER A 85 5.74 -12.53 28.31
N ARG A 86 5.40 -11.40 28.93
CA ARG A 86 5.20 -10.12 28.27
C ARG A 86 6.38 -9.19 28.48
N LEU A 87 6.85 -8.60 27.38
CA LEU A 87 7.82 -7.51 27.39
C LEU A 87 7.08 -6.17 27.45
N TRP A 88 7.69 -5.20 28.14
CA TRP A 88 7.10 -3.88 28.29
C TRP A 88 8.15 -2.78 28.28
N ILE A 89 7.73 -1.59 27.85
CA ILE A 89 8.50 -0.34 27.93
C ILE A 89 7.60 0.71 28.58
N ALA A 90 8.11 1.37 29.61
CA ALA A 90 7.53 2.57 30.20
C ALA A 90 8.19 3.82 29.64
N MET A 91 7.42 4.71 29.10
CA MET A 91 7.93 5.93 28.46
C MET A 91 7.14 7.15 28.92
N GLN A 92 7.65 8.31 28.60
CA GLN A 92 7.00 9.60 28.85
C GLN A 92 5.58 9.59 28.29
N TYR A 93 4.60 9.90 29.13
CA TYR A 93 3.25 10.19 28.66
C TYR A 93 3.21 11.59 28.06
N VAL A 94 2.83 11.69 26.80
CA VAL A 94 2.65 12.94 26.07
C VAL A 94 1.14 13.18 25.92
N PRO A 95 0.57 14.20 26.61
CA PRO A 95 -0.84 14.53 26.44
C PRO A 95 -1.04 15.21 25.09
N GLY A 96 -1.92 14.66 24.25
CA GLY A 96 -2.17 15.18 22.89
C GLY A 96 -2.63 14.11 21.93
N VAL A 97 -2.33 14.30 20.66
CA VAL A 97 -2.66 13.38 19.57
C VAL A 97 -1.41 13.10 18.72
N ASP A 98 -1.39 12.01 17.98
CA ASP A 98 -0.39 11.80 16.94
C ASP A 98 -0.75 12.58 15.66
N ALA A 99 0.25 12.86 14.82
CA ALA A 99 0.06 13.62 13.59
C ALA A 99 -0.87 12.93 12.59
N ARG A 100 -0.99 11.59 12.60
CA ARG A 100 -1.96 10.86 11.79
C ARG A 100 -3.39 11.17 12.20
N ARG A 101 -3.66 11.25 13.52
CA ARG A 101 -4.98 11.67 14.01
C ARG A 101 -5.27 13.13 13.68
N ALA A 102 -4.25 14.00 13.71
CA ALA A 102 -4.41 15.38 13.29
C ALA A 102 -4.80 15.52 11.81
N LEU A 103 -4.31 14.62 10.95
CA LEU A 103 -4.67 14.53 9.53
C LEU A 103 -6.12 14.08 9.28
N ASN A 104 -6.78 13.39 10.23
CA ASN A 104 -8.18 12.96 10.06
C ASN A 104 -9.16 14.13 9.85
N SER A 105 -8.76 15.36 10.17
CA SER A 105 -9.52 16.59 9.91
C SER A 105 -9.20 17.23 8.55
N GLY A 106 -8.39 16.58 7.72
CA GLY A 106 -7.88 17.09 6.44
C GLY A 106 -6.40 17.44 6.49
N ALA A 107 -5.84 17.85 5.35
CA ALA A 107 -4.46 18.28 5.26
C ALA A 107 -4.19 19.43 6.26
N LEU A 108 -3.03 19.41 6.89
CA LEU A 108 -2.62 20.44 7.83
C LEU A 108 -2.35 21.77 7.09
N ASP A 109 -2.44 22.89 7.82
CA ASP A 109 -1.90 24.13 7.32
C ASP A 109 -0.38 24.01 7.13
N VAL A 110 0.15 24.82 6.23
CA VAL A 110 1.56 24.73 5.82
C VAL A 110 2.50 25.05 6.98
N GLU A 111 2.19 26.08 7.77
CA GLU A 111 3.04 26.50 8.89
C GLU A 111 3.19 25.37 9.91
N ARG A 112 2.07 24.70 10.22
CA ARG A 112 2.07 23.57 11.16
C ARG A 112 2.82 22.35 10.59
N ALA A 113 2.65 22.03 9.30
CA ALA A 113 3.39 20.95 8.65
C ALA A 113 4.91 21.23 8.65
N VAL A 114 5.32 22.44 8.36
CA VAL A 114 6.73 22.88 8.41
C VAL A 114 7.28 22.79 9.83
N HIS A 115 6.52 23.23 10.83
CA HIS A 115 6.92 23.13 12.25
C HIS A 115 7.12 21.65 12.66
N ILE A 116 6.16 20.78 12.35
CA ILE A 116 6.24 19.34 12.67
C ILE A 116 7.49 18.70 12.07
N VAL A 117 7.75 18.95 10.77
CA VAL A 117 8.91 18.38 10.08
C VAL A 117 10.22 18.89 10.63
N SER A 118 10.30 20.18 10.96
CA SER A 118 11.51 20.79 11.49
C SER A 118 11.87 20.26 12.89
N GLU A 119 10.89 20.15 13.78
CA GLU A 119 11.12 19.59 15.11
C GLU A 119 11.42 18.09 15.05
N THR A 120 10.77 17.33 14.15
CA THR A 120 11.08 15.92 13.91
C THR A 120 12.50 15.77 13.34
N GLY A 121 12.91 16.63 12.41
CA GLY A 121 14.26 16.64 11.85
C GLY A 121 15.36 16.86 12.91
N ARG A 122 15.12 17.73 13.90
CA ARG A 122 16.04 17.91 15.04
C ARG A 122 16.18 16.67 15.89
N ALA A 123 15.07 15.97 16.15
CA ALA A 123 15.08 14.69 16.87
C ALA A 123 15.89 13.63 16.13
N LEU A 124 15.71 13.54 14.82
CA LEU A 124 16.43 12.58 13.98
C LEU A 124 17.92 12.86 13.92
N ASP A 125 18.33 14.11 13.68
CA ASP A 125 19.75 14.46 13.64
C ASP A 125 20.45 14.15 14.97
N HIS A 126 19.80 14.43 16.11
CA HIS A 126 20.34 14.05 17.43
C HIS A 126 20.53 12.53 17.58
N ALA A 127 19.56 11.73 17.10
CA ALA A 127 19.68 10.27 17.12
C ALA A 127 20.77 9.77 16.16
N HIS A 128 20.91 10.39 14.99
CA HIS A 128 21.94 10.04 13.99
C HIS A 128 23.35 10.33 14.50
N GLU A 129 23.55 11.42 15.25
CA GLU A 129 24.82 11.74 15.92
C GLU A 129 25.20 10.65 16.95
N ALA A 130 24.20 10.03 17.59
CA ALA A 130 24.39 8.89 18.48
C ALA A 130 24.51 7.53 17.75
N GLY A 131 24.48 7.52 16.41
CA GLY A 131 24.55 6.30 15.59
C GLY A 131 23.24 5.50 15.54
N ILE A 132 22.11 6.10 15.94
CA ILE A 132 20.81 5.45 16.02
C ILE A 132 19.93 5.92 14.85
N LEU A 133 19.41 4.95 14.06
CA LEU A 133 18.45 5.20 13.00
C LEU A 133 17.04 4.92 13.52
N HIS A 134 16.06 5.74 13.09
CA HIS A 134 14.66 5.55 13.48
C HIS A 134 13.96 4.45 12.66
N ARG A 135 14.12 4.48 11.32
CA ARG A 135 13.63 3.50 10.32
C ARG A 135 12.10 3.37 10.15
N ASP A 136 11.32 4.08 10.95
CA ASP A 136 9.84 4.07 10.88
C ASP A 136 9.27 5.49 11.12
N VAL A 137 9.85 6.49 10.44
CA VAL A 137 9.37 7.89 10.52
C VAL A 137 8.06 8.02 9.75
N LYS A 138 6.97 8.27 10.48
CA LYS A 138 5.62 8.41 9.92
C LYS A 138 4.73 9.25 10.82
N PRO A 139 3.61 9.81 10.33
CA PRO A 139 2.72 10.65 11.15
C PRO A 139 2.22 9.99 12.44
N ALA A 140 2.05 8.65 12.46
CA ALA A 140 1.59 7.93 13.65
C ALA A 140 2.62 7.91 14.79
N ASN A 141 3.93 8.09 14.48
CA ASN A 141 5.01 8.09 15.45
C ASN A 141 5.45 9.51 15.86
N ILE A 142 4.73 10.55 15.41
CA ILE A 142 4.97 11.95 15.76
C ILE A 142 3.83 12.41 16.67
N LEU A 143 4.14 12.67 17.94
CA LEU A 143 3.18 13.11 18.94
C LEU A 143 3.16 14.64 19.01
N LEU A 144 1.95 15.20 18.98
CA LEU A 144 1.67 16.62 19.04
C LEU A 144 1.03 16.94 20.40
N ALA A 145 1.75 17.68 21.23
CA ALA A 145 1.30 18.08 22.54
C ALA A 145 0.96 19.57 22.60
N PRO A 146 -0.06 19.96 23.39
CA PRO A 146 -0.41 21.36 23.58
C PRO A 146 0.79 22.18 24.07
N GLY A 147 0.95 23.39 23.52
CA GLY A 147 1.99 24.34 23.86
C GLY A 147 1.91 25.55 22.94
N ASP A 148 2.68 26.59 23.24
CA ASP A 148 2.87 27.75 22.36
C ASP A 148 4.38 28.05 22.27
N PRO A 149 5.07 27.58 21.21
CA PRO A 149 4.55 26.76 20.09
C PRO A 149 4.16 25.32 20.48
N GLU A 150 3.37 24.64 19.60
CA GLU A 150 3.00 23.24 19.77
C GLU A 150 4.26 22.35 19.90
N ARG A 151 4.27 21.46 20.89
CA ARG A 151 5.41 20.58 21.11
C ARG A 151 5.29 19.34 20.24
N VAL A 152 6.36 19.02 19.53
CA VAL A 152 6.46 17.86 18.63
C VAL A 152 7.47 16.89 19.22
N LEU A 153 7.05 15.62 19.42
CA LEU A 153 7.91 14.58 19.97
C LEU A 153 7.85 13.32 19.09
N LEU A 154 9.01 12.80 18.73
CA LEU A 154 9.16 11.57 17.99
C LEU A 154 9.24 10.39 18.97
N THR A 155 8.49 9.31 18.68
CA THR A 155 8.40 8.10 19.50
C THR A 155 8.73 6.85 18.70
N ASP A 156 8.91 5.72 19.38
CA ASP A 156 9.11 4.39 18.76
C ASP A 156 10.42 4.25 17.97
N PHE A 157 11.54 4.80 18.50
CA PHE A 157 12.87 4.56 17.95
C PHE A 157 13.22 3.07 17.96
N GLY A 158 13.66 2.56 16.80
CA GLY A 158 14.29 1.25 16.67
C GLY A 158 13.40 0.02 16.84
N THR A 159 12.13 0.16 17.29
CA THR A 159 11.24 -1.00 17.53
C THR A 159 10.93 -1.79 16.26
N ALA A 160 11.06 -1.19 15.08
CA ALA A 160 10.87 -1.85 13.79
C ALA A 160 12.02 -2.82 13.44
N LYS A 161 13.27 -2.53 13.87
CA LYS A 161 14.44 -3.36 13.49
C LYS A 161 14.46 -4.73 14.15
N ALA A 162 13.99 -4.84 15.40
CA ALA A 162 13.91 -6.12 16.10
C ALA A 162 12.98 -7.10 15.37
N LEU A 163 12.11 -6.57 14.53
CA LEU A 163 11.02 -7.27 13.85
C LEU A 163 11.32 -7.50 12.36
N ASP A 164 12.09 -6.61 11.70
CA ASP A 164 12.43 -6.72 10.27
C ASP A 164 13.37 -7.88 9.95
N GLU A 165 14.21 -8.30 10.89
CA GLU A 165 15.14 -9.43 10.72
C GLU A 165 14.55 -10.76 11.23
N THR A 166 13.38 -10.76 11.85
CA THR A 166 12.73 -11.95 12.39
C THR A 166 11.30 -12.09 11.82
N HIS A 167 11.14 -12.86 10.80
CA HIS A 167 9.99 -13.68 10.33
C HIS A 167 8.53 -13.30 10.65
N GLN A 168 8.16 -12.09 11.14
CA GLN A 168 6.78 -11.85 11.58
C GLN A 168 6.19 -10.46 11.27
N LEU A 169 6.51 -9.82 10.16
CA LEU A 169 5.82 -8.61 9.69
C LEU A 169 4.43 -8.92 9.05
N THR A 170 3.62 -9.75 9.70
CA THR A 170 2.51 -10.45 9.07
C THR A 170 1.10 -10.05 9.53
N ARG A 171 0.85 -8.77 9.79
CA ARG A 171 -0.53 -8.28 9.91
C ARG A 171 -0.80 -7.25 8.81
N THR A 172 -1.54 -7.66 7.80
CA THR A 172 -1.70 -7.06 6.47
C THR A 172 -1.90 -5.54 6.40
N GLY A 173 -2.80 -4.98 7.19
CA GLY A 173 -3.04 -3.53 7.17
C GLY A 173 -1.90 -2.71 7.79
N MET A 174 -1.02 -3.33 8.60
CA MET A 174 0.12 -2.68 9.21
C MET A 174 1.35 -2.66 8.32
N LEU A 175 1.57 -3.72 7.55
CA LEU A 175 2.67 -3.78 6.59
C LEU A 175 2.52 -2.68 5.55
N VAL A 176 1.36 -2.57 4.91
CA VAL A 176 1.07 -1.51 3.93
C VAL A 176 1.22 -0.13 4.56
N ALA A 177 0.70 0.08 5.79
CA ALA A 177 0.81 1.36 6.48
C ALA A 177 2.26 1.77 6.83
N THR A 178 3.16 0.82 7.03
CA THR A 178 4.58 1.08 7.27
C THR A 178 5.33 1.27 5.95
N LEU A 179 5.00 0.51 4.92
CA LEU A 179 5.61 0.61 3.60
C LEU A 179 5.42 1.98 2.94
N HIS A 180 4.33 2.70 3.21
CA HIS A 180 4.09 4.04 2.64
C HIS A 180 5.19 5.09 2.91
N TYR A 181 6.14 4.80 3.80
CA TYR A 181 7.25 5.69 4.17
C TYR A 181 8.61 5.03 4.03
N ALA A 182 8.66 3.77 3.60
CA ALA A 182 9.89 2.99 3.52
C ALA A 182 10.80 3.50 2.41
N ALA A 183 12.09 3.67 2.71
CA ALA A 183 13.07 4.05 1.71
C ALA A 183 13.38 2.89 0.75
N PRO A 184 13.77 3.16 -0.51
CA PRO A 184 14.13 2.12 -1.48
C PRO A 184 15.13 1.09 -0.93
N GLU A 185 16.19 1.54 -0.27
CA GLU A 185 17.21 0.68 0.33
C GLU A 185 16.71 -0.18 1.49
N GLN A 186 15.62 0.22 2.18
CA GLN A 186 14.96 -0.62 3.18
C GLN A 186 14.19 -1.76 2.51
N ILE A 187 13.45 -1.43 1.44
CA ILE A 187 12.68 -2.40 0.66
C ILE A 187 13.61 -3.42 0.01
N GLU A 188 14.77 -2.96 -0.49
CA GLU A 188 15.78 -3.80 -1.15
C GLU A 188 16.68 -4.57 -0.17
N GLY A 189 16.54 -4.37 1.15
CA GLY A 189 17.39 -5.01 2.15
C GLY A 189 18.87 -4.60 2.08
N ARG A 190 19.17 -3.42 1.51
CA ARG A 190 20.55 -2.90 1.42
C ARG A 190 21.03 -2.37 2.77
N LYS A 191 22.35 -2.16 2.89
CA LYS A 191 22.90 -1.52 4.09
C LYS A 191 22.35 -0.11 4.26
N LEU A 192 21.73 0.15 5.42
CA LEU A 192 21.07 1.43 5.74
C LEU A 192 22.07 2.42 6.35
N ASP A 193 21.84 3.71 6.08
CA ASP A 193 22.43 4.85 6.79
C ASP A 193 21.32 5.85 7.19
N HIS A 194 21.70 6.97 7.78
CA HIS A 194 20.76 7.99 8.29
C HIS A 194 19.84 8.60 7.22
N ARG A 195 20.17 8.48 5.95
CA ARG A 195 19.36 9.02 4.84
C ARG A 195 18.07 8.23 4.60
N VAL A 196 17.92 7.05 5.20
CA VAL A 196 16.66 6.31 5.24
C VAL A 196 15.57 7.13 5.97
N ASP A 197 15.96 7.78 7.08
CA ASP A 197 15.04 8.60 7.85
C ASP A 197 14.73 9.94 7.16
N ILE A 198 15.68 10.47 6.38
CA ILE A 198 15.44 11.67 5.54
C ILE A 198 14.40 11.38 4.46
N TYR A 199 14.47 10.22 3.80
CA TYR A 199 13.46 9.77 2.85
C TYR A 199 12.08 9.66 3.50
N ALA A 200 12.00 8.97 4.62
CA ALA A 200 10.76 8.77 5.37
C ALA A 200 10.18 10.10 5.89
N LEU A 201 11.05 11.05 6.29
CA LEU A 201 10.64 12.42 6.67
C LEU A 201 10.10 13.20 5.46
N GLY A 202 10.67 13.01 4.27
CA GLY A 202 10.15 13.55 3.00
C GLY A 202 8.76 13.01 2.67
N CYS A 203 8.56 11.69 2.79
CA CYS A 203 7.24 11.06 2.63
C CYS A 203 6.23 11.59 3.66
N THR A 204 6.68 11.75 4.91
CA THR A 204 5.85 12.30 5.99
C THR A 204 5.45 13.73 5.68
N PHE A 205 6.36 14.57 5.22
CA PHE A 205 6.07 15.94 4.84
C PHE A 205 5.07 16.03 3.69
N PHE A 206 5.25 15.22 2.65
CA PHE A 206 4.28 15.09 1.58
C PHE A 206 2.89 14.79 2.14
N HIS A 207 2.78 13.78 3.00
CA HIS A 207 1.51 13.36 3.59
C HIS A 207 0.88 14.46 4.48
N LEU A 208 1.66 15.17 5.28
CA LEU A 208 1.16 16.29 6.10
C LEU A 208 0.57 17.41 5.25
N LEU A 209 1.15 17.66 4.08
CA LEU A 209 0.68 18.70 3.15
C LEU A 209 -0.54 18.28 2.35
N THR A 210 -0.60 17.03 1.88
CA THR A 210 -1.59 16.56 0.89
C THR A 210 -2.73 15.76 1.51
N ASN A 211 -2.59 15.28 2.73
CA ASN A 211 -3.45 14.31 3.42
C ASN A 211 -3.45 12.91 2.76
N GLU A 212 -2.51 12.64 1.88
CA GLU A 212 -2.32 11.35 1.22
C GLU A 212 -0.85 10.95 1.27
N PRO A 213 -0.50 9.66 1.40
CA PRO A 213 0.89 9.23 1.29
C PRO A 213 1.39 9.44 -0.15
N PRO A 214 2.72 9.53 -0.38
CA PRO A 214 3.28 9.75 -1.72
C PRO A 214 2.87 8.70 -2.75
N TYR A 215 2.73 7.47 -2.31
CA TYR A 215 2.30 6.34 -3.13
C TYR A 215 1.11 5.67 -2.45
N PRO A 216 -0.12 6.16 -2.71
CA PRO A 216 -1.34 5.60 -2.16
C PRO A 216 -1.67 4.30 -2.90
N GLY A 217 -1.26 3.16 -2.36
CA GLY A 217 -1.59 1.83 -2.88
C GLY A 217 -2.35 1.01 -1.85
N THR A 218 -3.21 0.13 -2.30
CA THR A 218 -3.96 -0.80 -1.45
C THR A 218 -3.18 -2.08 -1.18
N THR A 219 -2.23 -2.42 -2.05
CA THR A 219 -1.37 -3.60 -1.95
C THR A 219 0.06 -3.23 -1.56
N ALA A 220 0.75 -4.15 -0.88
CA ALA A 220 2.15 -3.96 -0.53
C ALA A 220 3.05 -3.82 -1.77
N SER A 221 2.76 -4.59 -2.84
CA SER A 221 3.49 -4.55 -4.10
C SER A 221 3.39 -3.18 -4.78
N SER A 222 2.18 -2.63 -4.88
CA SER A 222 1.93 -1.31 -5.46
C SER A 222 2.69 -0.21 -4.72
N VAL A 223 2.65 -0.23 -3.38
CA VAL A 223 3.37 0.75 -2.56
C VAL A 223 4.89 0.60 -2.69
N MET A 224 5.41 -0.64 -2.60
CA MET A 224 6.84 -0.92 -2.77
C MET A 224 7.34 -0.47 -4.15
N HIS A 225 6.56 -0.79 -5.19
CA HIS A 225 6.90 -0.34 -6.54
C HIS A 225 6.98 1.19 -6.64
N GLY A 226 6.01 1.91 -6.07
CA GLY A 226 6.04 3.38 -6.01
C GLY A 226 7.33 3.90 -5.38
N HIS A 227 7.77 3.29 -4.28
CA HIS A 227 9.00 3.67 -3.61
C HIS A 227 10.26 3.31 -4.39
N LEU A 228 10.29 2.17 -5.06
CA LEU A 228 11.46 1.71 -5.83
C LEU A 228 11.60 2.43 -7.17
N ASN A 229 10.51 2.50 -7.95
CA ASN A 229 10.56 2.84 -9.37
C ASN A 229 9.61 3.97 -9.77
N GLY A 230 8.55 4.23 -8.97
CA GLY A 230 7.54 5.23 -9.31
C GLY A 230 8.12 6.65 -9.38
N PRO A 231 7.60 7.52 -10.25
CA PRO A 231 7.98 8.93 -10.26
C PRO A 231 7.66 9.57 -8.90
N ILE A 232 8.52 10.46 -8.44
CA ILE A 232 8.28 11.15 -7.17
C ILE A 232 7.09 12.10 -7.37
N PRO A 233 5.99 11.93 -6.62
CA PRO A 233 4.79 12.73 -6.80
C PRO A 233 5.03 14.18 -6.35
N LYS A 234 4.35 15.11 -7.00
CA LYS A 234 4.48 16.54 -6.76
C LYS A 234 3.40 17.04 -5.80
N PRO A 235 3.73 17.52 -4.60
CA PRO A 235 2.73 18.06 -3.68
C PRO A 235 1.84 19.14 -4.29
N SER A 236 2.39 20.03 -5.15
CA SER A 236 1.64 21.11 -5.79
C SER A 236 0.57 20.62 -6.78
N VAL A 237 0.73 19.41 -7.33
CA VAL A 237 -0.25 18.77 -8.21
C VAL A 237 -1.38 18.15 -7.40
N VAL A 238 -1.05 17.47 -6.29
CA VAL A 238 -2.05 16.81 -5.43
C VAL A 238 -2.86 17.83 -4.64
N ARG A 239 -2.20 18.88 -4.12
CA ARG A 239 -2.86 20.01 -3.43
C ARG A 239 -2.60 21.32 -4.18
N PRO A 240 -3.48 21.73 -5.10
CA PRO A 240 -3.36 23.01 -5.77
C PRO A 240 -3.31 24.18 -4.78
N GLY A 241 -2.42 25.13 -5.03
CA GLY A 241 -2.19 26.29 -4.13
C GLY A 241 -0.90 26.17 -3.30
N LEU A 242 -0.25 25.03 -3.29
CA LEU A 242 1.12 24.92 -2.78
C LEU A 242 2.11 25.53 -3.78
N PRO A 243 3.17 26.23 -3.32
CA PRO A 243 4.18 26.80 -4.20
C PRO A 243 4.98 25.70 -4.90
N ALA A 244 5.32 25.88 -6.17
CA ALA A 244 6.09 24.90 -6.96
C ALA A 244 7.46 24.56 -6.33
N GLY A 245 8.02 25.43 -5.48
CA GLY A 245 9.27 25.16 -4.76
C GLY A 245 9.21 23.92 -3.86
N VAL A 246 8.01 23.55 -3.36
CA VAL A 246 7.85 22.38 -2.51
C VAL A 246 8.14 21.08 -3.26
N ASP A 247 7.83 21.02 -4.55
CA ASP A 247 8.03 19.85 -5.38
C ASP A 247 9.51 19.46 -5.46
N ALA A 248 10.39 20.46 -5.65
CA ALA A 248 11.83 20.22 -5.73
C ALA A 248 12.42 19.76 -4.38
N VAL A 249 11.93 20.33 -3.27
CA VAL A 249 12.39 19.97 -1.92
C VAL A 249 11.98 18.55 -1.58
N VAL A 250 10.73 18.17 -1.84
CA VAL A 250 10.23 16.81 -1.63
C VAL A 250 10.93 15.82 -2.58
N ALA A 251 11.09 16.19 -3.86
CA ALA A 251 11.77 15.33 -4.83
C ALA A 251 13.21 15.00 -4.40
N ARG A 252 13.96 15.97 -3.86
CA ARG A 252 15.31 15.71 -3.35
C ARG A 252 15.30 14.84 -2.10
N ALA A 253 14.41 15.06 -1.14
CA ALA A 253 14.31 14.22 0.05
C ALA A 253 13.95 12.77 -0.30
N MET A 254 13.07 12.59 -1.29
CA MET A 254 12.59 11.30 -1.75
C MET A 254 13.35 10.73 -2.97
N ALA A 255 14.54 11.26 -3.29
CA ALA A 255 15.37 10.73 -4.38
C ALA A 255 15.62 9.22 -4.18
N LYS A 256 15.53 8.46 -5.28
CA LYS A 256 15.68 6.99 -5.23
C LYS A 256 17.13 6.63 -4.88
N ASP A 257 18.08 7.33 -5.49
CA ASP A 257 19.47 7.26 -5.05
C ASP A 257 19.63 8.08 -3.77
N ARG A 258 20.07 7.42 -2.69
CA ARG A 258 20.30 8.06 -1.40
C ARG A 258 21.38 9.15 -1.45
N GLU A 259 22.34 9.06 -2.40
CA GLU A 259 23.43 10.04 -2.56
C GLU A 259 22.91 11.40 -3.09
N GLU A 260 21.75 11.41 -3.73
CA GLU A 260 21.09 12.63 -4.24
C GLU A 260 20.24 13.32 -3.16
N ARG A 261 19.99 12.68 -2.01
CA ARG A 261 19.19 13.24 -0.92
C ARG A 261 19.96 14.33 -0.17
N TYR A 262 19.29 14.94 0.79
CA TYR A 262 19.93 15.81 1.77
C TYR A 262 20.91 15.03 2.64
N SER A 263 21.96 15.73 3.12
CA SER A 263 22.98 15.10 3.97
C SER A 263 22.55 14.99 5.43
N THR A 264 21.62 15.84 5.88
CA THR A 264 21.07 15.85 7.24
C THR A 264 19.59 16.22 7.20
N CYS A 265 18.84 15.88 8.25
CA CYS A 265 17.46 16.33 8.40
C CYS A 265 17.37 17.84 8.56
N ARG A 266 18.39 18.47 9.12
CA ARG A 266 18.51 19.94 9.23
C ARG A 266 18.60 20.58 7.84
N GLU A 267 19.46 20.06 6.95
CA GLU A 267 19.55 20.56 5.57
C GLU A 267 18.19 20.48 4.86
N PHE A 268 17.46 19.38 5.04
CA PHE A 268 16.09 19.27 4.53
C PHE A 268 15.15 20.31 5.14
N SER A 269 15.16 20.48 6.47
CA SER A 269 14.32 21.47 7.16
C SER A 269 14.65 22.89 6.73
N ASP A 270 15.93 23.22 6.55
CA ASP A 270 16.36 24.54 6.06
C ASP A 270 15.85 24.79 4.63
N ALA A 271 15.87 23.78 3.77
CA ALA A 271 15.31 23.85 2.42
C ALA A 271 13.78 24.05 2.44
N VAL A 272 13.07 23.40 3.37
CA VAL A 272 11.62 23.59 3.57
C VAL A 272 11.32 25.03 4.01
N HIS A 273 12.10 25.59 4.93
CA HIS A 273 11.95 26.97 5.38
C HIS A 273 12.28 28.01 4.28
N ALA A 274 13.18 27.69 3.36
CA ALA A 274 13.56 28.55 2.26
C ALA A 274 12.49 28.67 1.16
N ILE A 275 11.44 27.84 1.18
CA ILE A 275 10.33 27.91 0.22
C ILE A 275 9.57 29.22 0.47
N ALA A 276 9.30 29.96 -0.60
CA ALA A 276 8.39 31.10 -0.54
C ALA A 276 6.95 30.57 -0.46
N TRP A 277 6.40 30.47 0.75
CA TRP A 277 5.04 29.97 1.01
C TRP A 277 3.93 30.98 0.68
N ASP A 278 4.29 32.19 0.27
CA ASP A 278 3.35 33.26 -0.13
C ASP A 278 2.74 32.92 -1.49
N GLY A 279 1.59 32.25 -1.49
CA GLY A 279 0.71 32.15 -2.66
C GLY A 279 -0.04 33.45 -2.89
N PRO A 280 -0.65 33.69 -4.07
CA PRO A 280 -1.43 34.92 -4.35
C PRO A 280 -2.69 34.97 -3.47
N GLY A 281 -2.57 35.55 -2.29
CA GLY A 281 -3.66 35.66 -1.30
C GLY A 281 -3.22 35.92 0.14
N SER A 282 -1.94 35.86 0.44
CA SER A 282 -1.44 36.16 1.77
C SER A 282 -1.42 37.68 2.01
N VAL A 283 -2.38 38.15 2.78
CA VAL A 283 -2.37 39.52 3.31
C VAL A 283 -1.29 39.57 4.39
N THR A 284 -0.16 40.16 4.05
CA THR A 284 0.92 40.48 4.98
C THR A 284 0.37 41.23 6.18
N ARG A 285 0.46 40.64 7.34
CA ARG A 285 0.26 41.32 8.64
C ARG A 285 1.53 42.11 8.96
N PRO A 286 1.48 43.45 9.01
CA PRO A 286 2.66 44.21 9.32
C PRO A 286 3.07 43.97 10.77
N ALA A 287 4.37 43.83 10.97
CA ALA A 287 5.00 43.76 12.28
C ALA A 287 4.60 44.97 13.13
N ALA A 288 4.06 44.71 14.30
CA ALA A 288 3.74 45.74 15.30
C ALA A 288 5.03 46.35 15.83
N ARG A 289 5.32 47.59 15.41
CA ARG A 289 6.18 48.49 16.16
C ARG A 289 5.36 49.13 17.28
N ALA A 290 5.83 48.93 18.48
CA ALA A 290 5.38 49.71 19.64
C ALA A 290 5.79 51.16 19.47
N ASP A 291 4.82 52.09 19.51
CA ASP A 291 5.02 53.38 20.13
C ASP A 291 3.69 54.01 20.58
N SER A 292 3.80 54.69 21.68
CA SER A 292 2.85 55.13 22.66
C SER A 292 2.02 56.38 22.24
N ALA A 293 0.84 56.43 22.86
CA ALA A 293 0.08 57.60 23.32
C ALA A 293 -0.64 58.50 22.32
N ALA A 294 -1.93 58.59 22.38
CA ALA A 294 -2.73 59.72 22.88
C ALA A 294 -4.18 59.69 22.40
N THR A 295 -5.02 59.80 23.35
CA THR A 295 -6.45 60.11 23.40
C THR A 295 -6.93 61.13 22.39
N THR A 296 -8.05 60.93 21.68
CA THR A 296 -9.18 61.89 21.65
C THR A 296 -10.46 61.24 21.07
N ARG A 297 -11.54 61.41 21.81
CA ARG A 297 -12.94 61.14 21.41
C ARG A 297 -13.39 62.17 20.36
N THR A 298 -14.24 61.76 19.43
CA THR A 298 -15.51 62.48 19.14
C THR A 298 -16.39 61.70 18.14
N SER A 299 -17.56 61.43 18.61
CA SER A 299 -18.94 61.52 18.04
C SER A 299 -19.26 61.06 16.59
N ARG A 300 -20.25 60.20 16.59
CA ARG A 300 -21.22 59.87 15.54
C ARG A 300 -21.97 61.11 15.03
N PRO A 301 -22.55 61.07 13.82
CA PRO A 301 -23.98 60.77 13.78
C PRO A 301 -24.43 59.86 12.64
N ALA A 302 -25.62 59.36 12.87
CA ALA A 302 -26.43 58.45 12.04
C ALA A 302 -27.27 59.25 11.03
N VAL A 303 -28.11 58.47 10.27
CA VAL A 303 -29.28 58.88 9.45
C VAL A 303 -29.04 58.66 7.96
N THR A 304 -29.84 58.01 7.12
CA THR A 304 -31.23 57.49 7.10
C THR A 304 -31.40 56.57 5.90
N ARG A 305 -32.31 55.63 6.00
CA ARG A 305 -33.01 55.03 4.87
C ARG A 305 -34.10 55.96 4.36
N PRO A 306 -34.55 55.84 3.15
CA PRO A 306 -35.98 55.65 2.99
C PRO A 306 -36.42 54.49 2.10
N ASP A 307 -37.63 54.14 2.42
CA ASP A 307 -38.51 53.12 1.98
C ASP A 307 -39.11 53.35 0.56
N ALA A 308 -39.72 52.26 0.10
CA ALA A 308 -41.10 52.13 -0.44
C ALA A 308 -41.27 51.55 -1.85
N GLU A 309 -41.91 50.45 -1.82
CA GLU A 309 -42.87 49.77 -2.73
C GLU A 309 -43.75 50.66 -3.68
N PRO A 310 -44.70 50.06 -4.45
CA PRO A 310 -44.83 48.70 -5.07
C PRO A 310 -45.43 48.77 -6.51
N GLY A 311 -45.56 47.55 -7.10
CA GLY A 311 -46.71 47.32 -8.00
C GLY A 311 -46.49 47.33 -9.48
N ALA A 312 -46.70 46.15 -10.10
CA ALA A 312 -47.71 45.92 -11.15
C ALA A 312 -47.56 44.54 -11.80
N GLU A 313 -48.55 43.74 -11.68
CA GLU A 313 -48.81 42.62 -12.60
C GLU A 313 -49.13 43.16 -14.00
N PRO A 314 -48.79 42.42 -15.03
CA PRO A 314 -49.56 42.49 -16.28
C PRO A 314 -50.20 41.15 -16.66
N THR A 315 -51.45 41.33 -16.91
CA THR A 315 -52.46 40.50 -17.56
C THR A 315 -51.99 39.67 -18.75
N ALA A 316 -52.57 38.48 -18.83
CA ALA A 316 -52.52 37.59 -19.97
C ALA A 316 -53.28 38.13 -21.19
N PRO A 317 -52.90 37.74 -22.40
CA PRO A 317 -53.84 37.72 -23.53
C PRO A 317 -54.16 36.32 -24.00
N THR A 318 -55.40 36.23 -24.39
CA THR A 318 -56.24 35.17 -24.80
C THR A 318 -55.80 34.43 -26.07
N THR A 319 -56.14 33.15 -26.05
CA THR A 319 -56.16 32.12 -27.06
C THR A 319 -56.48 32.51 -28.50
N VAL A 320 -55.71 31.91 -29.44
CA VAL A 320 -56.28 31.45 -30.74
C VAL A 320 -55.75 30.03 -31.00
N ALA A 321 -56.67 29.09 -31.01
CA ALA A 321 -56.42 27.69 -31.31
C ALA A 321 -56.33 27.48 -32.83
N GLY A 322 -55.32 26.73 -33.26
CA GLY A 322 -55.19 26.37 -34.67
C GLY A 322 -54.52 25.01 -34.87
N ARG A 323 -55.36 24.03 -35.15
CA ARG A 323 -55.26 22.80 -35.96
C ARG A 323 -53.91 22.17 -36.41
N TRP A 324 -52.78 22.67 -36.03
CA TRP A 324 -51.44 22.12 -36.44
C TRP A 324 -50.76 21.22 -35.44
N ARG A 325 -51.27 21.04 -34.20
CA ARG A 325 -50.64 20.25 -33.14
C ARG A 325 -50.76 18.73 -33.33
N ARG A 326 -51.79 18.22 -34.09
CA ARG A 326 -51.96 16.75 -34.24
C ARG A 326 -50.95 16.10 -35.20
N LYS A 327 -50.43 16.79 -36.21
CA LYS A 327 -49.38 16.22 -37.11
C LYS A 327 -47.99 16.18 -36.51
N ARG A 328 -47.66 17.09 -35.57
CA ARG A 328 -46.35 17.09 -34.91
C ARG A 328 -46.23 15.99 -33.84
N TRP A 329 -47.33 15.62 -33.18
CA TRP A 329 -47.35 14.52 -32.21
C TRP A 329 -47.25 13.14 -32.88
N LEU A 330 -47.82 12.95 -34.07
CA LEU A 330 -47.67 11.70 -34.83
C LEU A 330 -46.22 11.53 -35.36
N LEU A 331 -45.57 12.60 -35.79
CA LEU A 331 -44.15 12.56 -36.18
C LEU A 331 -43.21 12.36 -34.99
N ALA A 332 -43.50 12.97 -33.85
CA ALA A 332 -42.73 12.76 -32.63
C ALA A 332 -42.92 11.35 -32.06
N ALA A 333 -44.13 10.78 -32.14
CA ALA A 333 -44.39 9.40 -31.74
C ALA A 333 -43.72 8.39 -32.69
N LEU A 334 -43.65 8.69 -34.00
CA LEU A 334 -42.98 7.84 -34.98
C LEU A 334 -41.44 7.91 -34.80
N LEU A 335 -40.90 9.09 -34.54
CA LEU A 335 -39.48 9.27 -34.22
C LEU A 335 -39.10 8.60 -32.88
N ALA A 336 -39.94 8.73 -31.84
CA ALA A 336 -39.73 8.03 -30.56
C ALA A 336 -39.85 6.50 -30.75
N GLY A 337 -40.79 6.01 -31.58
CA GLY A 337 -40.89 4.59 -31.91
C GLY A 337 -39.67 4.06 -32.66
N VAL A 338 -39.11 4.83 -33.59
CA VAL A 338 -37.88 4.47 -34.31
C VAL A 338 -36.66 4.50 -33.40
N VAL A 339 -36.55 5.47 -32.46
CA VAL A 339 -35.45 5.52 -31.48
C VAL A 339 -35.55 4.36 -30.47
N VAL A 340 -36.77 4.01 -30.02
CA VAL A 340 -36.97 2.84 -29.15
C VAL A 340 -36.72 1.54 -29.92
N ALA A 341 -37.16 1.42 -31.17
CA ALA A 341 -36.86 0.26 -32.01
C ALA A 341 -35.36 0.15 -32.32
N ALA A 342 -34.67 1.27 -32.56
CA ALA A 342 -33.21 1.29 -32.73
C ALA A 342 -32.49 0.97 -31.43
N ALA A 343 -32.97 1.46 -30.26
CA ALA A 343 -32.40 1.13 -28.95
C ALA A 343 -32.65 -0.35 -28.59
N VAL A 344 -33.84 -0.91 -28.90
CA VAL A 344 -34.15 -2.33 -28.73
C VAL A 344 -33.35 -3.18 -29.72
N ALA A 345 -33.18 -2.74 -30.97
CA ALA A 345 -32.33 -3.43 -31.94
C ALA A 345 -30.85 -3.36 -31.55
N TYR A 346 -30.40 -2.28 -30.92
CA TYR A 346 -29.03 -2.15 -30.36
C TYR A 346 -28.81 -3.03 -29.13
N VAL A 347 -29.85 -3.25 -28.30
CA VAL A 347 -29.82 -4.12 -27.12
C VAL A 347 -30.05 -5.61 -27.48
N VAL A 348 -30.75 -5.91 -28.59
CA VAL A 348 -31.10 -7.27 -29.01
C VAL A 348 -30.25 -7.76 -30.20
N TRP A 349 -29.46 -6.86 -30.83
CA TRP A 349 -28.48 -7.30 -31.81
C TRP A 349 -27.35 -7.96 -31.01
N PRO A 350 -27.08 -9.26 -31.12
CA PRO A 350 -25.82 -9.79 -30.70
C PRO A 350 -24.80 -9.09 -31.61
N GLY A 351 -24.07 -8.11 -31.06
CA GLY A 351 -22.87 -7.63 -31.72
C GLY A 351 -22.06 -8.88 -32.05
N GLU A 352 -21.66 -9.04 -33.30
CA GLU A 352 -20.57 -9.92 -33.61
C GLU A 352 -19.42 -9.40 -32.74
N GLU A 353 -19.18 -10.10 -31.60
CA GLU A 353 -17.98 -9.91 -30.82
C GLU A 353 -16.86 -10.16 -31.81
N SER A 354 -16.12 -9.11 -32.15
CA SER A 354 -14.91 -9.29 -32.90
C SER A 354 -14.05 -10.27 -32.10
N PRO A 355 -13.47 -11.32 -32.68
CA PRO A 355 -12.68 -12.31 -31.96
C PRO A 355 -11.52 -11.70 -31.16
N ASP A 356 -11.21 -10.43 -31.36
CA ASP A 356 -10.13 -9.67 -30.74
C ASP A 356 -10.56 -8.81 -29.54
N SER A 357 -11.78 -8.94 -29.00
CA SER A 357 -12.25 -8.12 -27.87
C SER A 357 -12.09 -8.83 -26.54
N GLN A 358 -11.52 -8.14 -25.55
CA GLN A 358 -11.48 -8.66 -24.18
C GLN A 358 -12.90 -8.89 -23.65
N VAL A 359 -13.05 -9.95 -22.85
CA VAL A 359 -14.28 -10.31 -22.16
C VAL A 359 -14.12 -10.09 -20.67
N VAL A 360 -15.03 -9.32 -20.05
CA VAL A 360 -15.12 -9.27 -18.59
C VAL A 360 -15.88 -10.49 -18.12
N LEU A 361 -15.26 -11.33 -17.29
CA LEU A 361 -15.94 -12.52 -16.78
C LEU A 361 -17.08 -12.12 -15.83
N PRO A 362 -18.25 -12.77 -15.91
CA PRO A 362 -19.43 -12.43 -15.12
C PRO A 362 -19.31 -12.89 -13.67
N LEU A 363 -18.18 -12.55 -13.01
CA LEU A 363 -17.92 -12.90 -11.62
C LEU A 363 -18.45 -11.81 -10.68
N THR A 364 -18.88 -12.23 -9.49
CA THR A 364 -19.46 -11.32 -8.50
C THR A 364 -18.77 -11.49 -7.15
N GLY A 365 -18.69 -10.41 -6.36
CA GLY A 365 -18.19 -10.44 -4.99
C GLY A 365 -16.67 -10.45 -4.85
N LEU A 366 -15.90 -10.33 -5.94
CA LEU A 366 -14.46 -10.09 -5.89
C LEU A 366 -14.19 -8.73 -5.23
N GLN A 367 -13.14 -8.67 -4.38
CA GLN A 367 -12.76 -7.46 -3.67
C GLN A 367 -11.32 -7.00 -3.97
N GLY A 368 -10.45 -7.94 -4.36
CA GLY A 368 -9.07 -7.69 -4.73
C GLY A 368 -8.45 -8.97 -5.27
N PRO A 369 -8.88 -9.42 -6.49
CA PRO A 369 -8.31 -10.60 -7.12
C PRO A 369 -6.83 -10.34 -7.42
N ALA A 370 -5.96 -11.19 -6.89
CA ALA A 370 -4.51 -11.12 -7.05
C ALA A 370 -4.00 -12.27 -7.93
N GLY A 371 -3.72 -13.42 -7.37
CA GLY A 371 -3.27 -14.59 -8.12
C GLY A 371 -4.40 -15.27 -8.91
N ILE A 372 -4.07 -15.75 -10.09
CA ILE A 372 -4.99 -16.53 -10.92
C ILE A 372 -4.27 -17.75 -11.51
N ALA A 373 -4.94 -18.90 -11.54
CA ALA A 373 -4.47 -20.10 -12.20
C ALA A 373 -5.59 -20.75 -13.00
N VAL A 374 -5.24 -21.47 -14.04
CA VAL A 374 -6.17 -22.23 -14.87
C VAL A 374 -5.81 -23.71 -14.84
N SER A 375 -6.79 -24.59 -14.58
CA SER A 375 -6.57 -26.02 -14.64
C SER A 375 -6.62 -26.54 -16.08
N GLY A 376 -6.13 -27.77 -16.30
CA GLY A 376 -6.23 -28.45 -17.60
C GLY A 376 -7.69 -28.65 -18.07
N SER A 377 -8.68 -28.60 -17.17
CA SER A 377 -10.11 -28.62 -17.51
C SER A 377 -10.69 -27.25 -17.84
N GLY A 378 -9.90 -26.17 -17.71
CA GLY A 378 -10.30 -24.79 -17.96
C GLY A 378 -10.97 -24.10 -16.77
N ASN A 379 -11.07 -24.74 -15.59
CA ASN A 379 -11.54 -24.06 -14.38
C ASN A 379 -10.50 -23.03 -13.93
N LEU A 380 -10.98 -21.86 -13.50
CA LEU A 380 -10.12 -20.82 -12.94
C LEU A 380 -10.09 -20.93 -11.41
N TYR A 381 -8.94 -20.63 -10.85
CA TYR A 381 -8.72 -20.50 -9.41
C TYR A 381 -8.20 -19.08 -9.15
N ILE A 382 -8.86 -18.37 -8.25
CA ILE A 382 -8.60 -16.96 -8.01
C ILE A 382 -8.31 -16.74 -6.52
N ALA A 383 -7.15 -16.23 -6.20
CA ALA A 383 -6.85 -15.72 -4.86
C ALA A 383 -7.42 -14.32 -4.73
N ASP A 384 -8.46 -14.15 -3.93
CA ASP A 384 -9.08 -12.84 -3.63
C ASP A 384 -8.52 -12.32 -2.31
N SER A 385 -7.45 -11.54 -2.42
CA SER A 385 -6.64 -11.09 -1.29
C SER A 385 -7.44 -10.26 -0.28
N ALA A 386 -8.27 -9.36 -0.75
CA ALA A 386 -9.05 -8.48 0.12
C ALA A 386 -10.23 -9.21 0.78
N ALA A 387 -10.80 -10.23 0.10
CA ALA A 387 -11.84 -11.07 0.66
C ALA A 387 -11.30 -12.25 1.49
N LYS A 388 -9.97 -12.46 1.52
CA LYS A 388 -9.28 -13.53 2.27
C LYS A 388 -9.75 -14.93 1.89
N GLN A 389 -9.99 -15.17 0.62
CA GLN A 389 -10.54 -16.42 0.12
C GLN A 389 -9.88 -16.85 -1.20
N VAL A 390 -10.09 -18.11 -1.54
CA VAL A 390 -9.78 -18.65 -2.87
C VAL A 390 -11.07 -19.13 -3.50
N LEU A 391 -11.30 -18.75 -4.75
CA LEU A 391 -12.47 -19.12 -5.52
C LEU A 391 -12.09 -20.12 -6.61
N GLU A 392 -12.91 -21.15 -6.81
CA GLU A 392 -12.96 -21.94 -8.04
C GLU A 392 -14.09 -21.41 -8.90
N VAL A 393 -13.81 -21.16 -10.18
CA VAL A 393 -14.76 -20.73 -11.19
C VAL A 393 -14.82 -21.80 -12.28
N ARG A 394 -15.98 -22.43 -12.44
CA ARG A 394 -16.16 -23.53 -13.39
C ARG A 394 -16.16 -23.04 -14.84
N ALA A 395 -15.38 -23.69 -15.67
CA ALA A 395 -15.30 -23.40 -17.10
C ALA A 395 -16.68 -23.46 -17.78
N GLY A 396 -16.96 -22.48 -18.64
CA GLY A 396 -18.17 -22.40 -19.46
C GLY A 396 -19.44 -21.99 -18.74
N THR A 397 -19.57 -22.21 -17.43
CA THR A 397 -20.75 -21.81 -16.64
C THR A 397 -20.47 -20.59 -15.75
N TYR A 398 -19.22 -20.31 -15.46
CA TYR A 398 -18.75 -19.27 -14.52
C TYR A 398 -19.34 -19.41 -13.10
N GLU A 399 -19.82 -20.62 -12.74
CA GLU A 399 -20.27 -20.92 -11.39
C GLU A 399 -19.10 -20.80 -10.41
N GLN A 400 -19.29 -19.99 -9.37
CA GLN A 400 -18.25 -19.67 -8.39
C GLN A 400 -18.44 -20.51 -7.12
N THR A 401 -17.38 -21.11 -6.64
CA THR A 401 -17.34 -21.85 -5.38
C THR A 401 -16.18 -21.33 -4.51
N VAL A 402 -16.48 -20.90 -3.29
CA VAL A 402 -15.44 -20.57 -2.33
C VAL A 402 -14.81 -21.85 -1.80
N LEU A 403 -13.51 -22.01 -1.97
CA LEU A 403 -12.78 -23.17 -1.49
C LEU A 403 -12.61 -23.12 0.03
N PRO A 404 -12.67 -24.26 0.74
CA PRO A 404 -12.70 -24.33 2.21
C PRO A 404 -11.32 -24.11 2.85
N PHE A 405 -10.55 -23.14 2.38
CA PHE A 405 -9.35 -22.68 3.08
C PHE A 405 -9.72 -21.98 4.37
N THR A 406 -8.90 -22.15 5.40
CA THR A 406 -9.05 -21.49 6.69
C THR A 406 -7.74 -20.81 7.09
N GLY A 407 -7.84 -19.66 7.76
CA GLY A 407 -6.67 -18.94 8.27
C GLY A 407 -5.90 -18.13 7.22
N LEU A 408 -6.47 -17.93 6.02
CA LEU A 408 -5.92 -17.01 5.03
C LEU A 408 -6.06 -15.57 5.52
N GLU A 409 -4.98 -14.79 5.36
CA GLU A 409 -4.96 -13.36 5.68
C GLU A 409 -4.79 -12.49 4.44
N VAL A 410 -3.85 -12.83 3.54
CA VAL A 410 -3.67 -12.22 2.22
C VAL A 410 -3.19 -13.27 1.24
N PRO A 411 -4.12 -14.08 0.71
CA PRO A 411 -3.78 -15.01 -0.35
C PRO A 411 -3.32 -14.25 -1.60
N GLN A 412 -2.13 -14.57 -2.10
CA GLN A 412 -1.53 -13.89 -3.25
C GLN A 412 -1.40 -14.80 -4.47
N GLY A 413 -0.54 -15.77 -4.42
CA GLY A 413 -0.35 -16.72 -5.51
C GLY A 413 -1.28 -17.91 -5.37
N VAL A 414 -1.78 -18.42 -6.48
CA VAL A 414 -2.53 -19.67 -6.55
C VAL A 414 -1.97 -20.55 -7.66
N ALA A 415 -1.89 -21.85 -7.41
CA ALA A 415 -1.53 -22.86 -8.41
C ALA A 415 -2.41 -24.10 -8.24
N VAL A 416 -2.66 -24.83 -9.32
CA VAL A 416 -3.49 -26.02 -9.31
C VAL A 416 -2.76 -27.18 -9.97
N SER A 417 -2.76 -28.36 -9.32
CA SER A 417 -2.16 -29.57 -9.88
C SER A 417 -3.10 -30.24 -10.87
N THR A 418 -2.56 -31.18 -11.64
CA THR A 418 -3.34 -32.05 -12.53
C THR A 418 -4.30 -32.98 -11.78
N SER A 419 -4.04 -33.25 -10.48
CA SER A 419 -4.95 -33.97 -9.58
C SER A 419 -6.07 -33.13 -8.99
N GLY A 420 -6.03 -31.79 -9.19
CA GLY A 420 -7.02 -30.86 -8.65
C GLY A 420 -6.64 -30.34 -7.25
N ASP A 421 -5.42 -30.57 -6.77
CA ASP A 421 -4.94 -29.97 -5.53
C ASP A 421 -4.66 -28.50 -5.75
N VAL A 422 -5.15 -27.64 -4.88
CA VAL A 422 -5.00 -26.19 -4.98
C VAL A 422 -3.99 -25.70 -3.95
N TYR A 423 -2.97 -25.01 -4.41
CA TYR A 423 -1.94 -24.39 -3.57
C TYR A 423 -2.17 -22.90 -3.51
N VAL A 424 -1.98 -22.32 -2.34
CA VAL A 424 -2.08 -20.88 -2.15
C VAL A 424 -0.91 -20.37 -1.31
N SER A 425 -0.26 -19.31 -1.75
CA SER A 425 0.70 -18.55 -0.94
C SER A 425 -0.06 -17.47 -0.18
N ASP A 426 0.29 -17.29 1.07
CA ASP A 426 -0.27 -16.22 1.89
C ASP A 426 0.85 -15.29 2.36
N LEU A 427 0.77 -14.05 1.91
CA LEU A 427 1.76 -13.01 2.11
C LEU A 427 1.99 -12.67 3.58
N VAL A 428 0.93 -12.77 4.38
CA VAL A 428 0.91 -12.35 5.78
C VAL A 428 1.28 -13.47 6.72
N THR A 429 0.75 -14.65 6.49
CA THR A 429 1.11 -15.81 7.31
C THR A 429 2.47 -16.39 6.93
N ASN A 430 3.08 -15.92 5.80
CA ASN A 430 4.34 -16.45 5.24
C ASN A 430 4.30 -17.96 5.02
N THR A 431 3.16 -18.45 4.55
CA THR A 431 2.94 -19.87 4.35
C THR A 431 2.52 -20.15 2.91
N VAL A 432 2.75 -21.38 2.50
CA VAL A 432 2.06 -21.98 1.37
C VAL A 432 1.24 -23.15 1.89
N THR A 433 -0.02 -23.18 1.50
CA THR A 433 -0.97 -24.19 1.96
C THR A 433 -1.58 -24.90 0.77
N MET A 434 -1.69 -26.22 0.84
CA MET A 434 -2.36 -27.06 -0.16
C MET A 434 -3.74 -27.46 0.35
N LEU A 435 -4.72 -27.45 -0.53
CA LEU A 435 -6.03 -28.03 -0.31
C LEU A 435 -6.19 -29.28 -1.17
N HIS A 436 -6.31 -30.44 -0.54
CA HIS A 436 -6.63 -31.72 -1.18
C HIS A 436 -8.06 -32.11 -0.85
N GLY A 437 -8.98 -31.97 -1.80
CA GLY A 437 -10.42 -32.11 -1.55
C GLY A 437 -10.91 -31.05 -0.52
N SER A 438 -11.20 -31.48 0.71
CA SER A 438 -11.56 -30.60 1.83
C SER A 438 -10.48 -30.54 2.92
N THR A 439 -9.33 -31.19 2.70
CA THR A 439 -8.26 -31.27 3.70
C THR A 439 -7.18 -30.25 3.38
N GLN A 440 -6.93 -29.35 4.32
CA GLN A 440 -5.89 -28.33 4.22
C GLN A 440 -4.58 -28.87 4.81
N VAL A 441 -3.49 -28.74 4.07
CA VAL A 441 -2.15 -29.23 4.44
C VAL A 441 -1.14 -28.07 4.29
N PRO A 442 -0.48 -27.65 5.37
CA PRO A 442 0.59 -26.66 5.26
C PRO A 442 1.80 -27.29 4.56
N MET A 443 2.37 -26.59 3.60
CA MET A 443 3.56 -27.01 2.88
C MET A 443 4.83 -26.77 3.72
N PRO A 444 5.83 -27.67 3.70
CA PRO A 444 6.98 -27.61 4.59
C PRO A 444 8.03 -26.56 4.19
N PHE A 445 7.63 -25.40 3.74
CA PHE A 445 8.52 -24.27 3.49
C PHE A 445 8.85 -23.57 4.82
N GLY A 446 10.06 -23.76 5.31
CA GLY A 446 10.56 -23.03 6.48
C GLY A 446 11.13 -21.68 6.10
N GLY A 447 10.78 -20.62 6.85
CA GLY A 447 11.42 -19.32 6.73
C GLY A 447 11.11 -18.58 5.42
N LEU A 448 9.90 -18.71 4.89
CA LEU A 448 9.38 -17.84 3.84
C LEU A 448 9.24 -16.40 4.37
N ASN A 449 9.43 -15.43 3.50
CA ASN A 449 9.24 -14.02 3.81
C ASN A 449 8.55 -13.33 2.64
N GLN A 450 7.26 -13.04 2.81
CA GLN A 450 6.36 -12.55 1.78
C GLN A 450 6.40 -13.39 0.49
N PRO A 451 5.94 -14.66 0.55
CA PRO A 451 5.82 -15.47 -0.66
C PRO A 451 4.71 -14.90 -1.55
N PHE A 452 5.06 -14.41 -2.73
CA PHE A 452 4.10 -13.90 -3.70
C PHE A 452 3.66 -15.01 -4.67
N GLY A 453 4.21 -15.02 -5.87
CA GLY A 453 3.83 -15.98 -6.90
C GLY A 453 4.26 -17.39 -6.58
N ILE A 454 3.42 -18.35 -6.95
CA ILE A 454 3.72 -19.77 -6.90
C ILE A 454 3.36 -20.42 -8.23
N ALA A 455 4.09 -21.46 -8.61
CA ALA A 455 3.81 -22.23 -9.81
C ALA A 455 4.17 -23.71 -9.62
N LEU A 456 3.48 -24.58 -10.36
CA LEU A 456 3.78 -26.01 -10.43
C LEU A 456 4.51 -26.31 -11.72
N GLY A 457 5.62 -27.03 -11.61
CA GLY A 457 6.30 -27.60 -12.76
C GLY A 457 5.59 -28.83 -13.31
N PRO A 458 5.93 -29.26 -14.53
CA PRO A 458 5.33 -30.45 -15.17
C PRO A 458 5.63 -31.74 -14.39
N ASP A 459 6.67 -31.77 -13.58
CA ASP A 459 7.05 -32.88 -12.69
C ASP A 459 6.37 -32.79 -11.30
N GLY A 460 5.47 -31.83 -11.09
CA GLY A 460 4.80 -31.59 -9.81
C GLY A 460 5.63 -30.80 -8.79
N THR A 461 6.83 -30.35 -9.14
CA THR A 461 7.64 -29.49 -8.27
C THR A 461 6.94 -28.15 -8.06
N LEU A 462 6.71 -27.77 -6.79
CA LEU A 462 6.14 -26.49 -6.43
C LEU A 462 7.25 -25.46 -6.26
N TYR A 463 7.16 -24.37 -7.02
CA TYR A 463 8.07 -23.22 -6.94
C TYR A 463 7.39 -22.06 -6.22
N VAL A 464 8.15 -21.36 -5.39
CA VAL A 464 7.67 -20.23 -4.58
C VAL A 464 8.63 -19.05 -4.74
N ALA A 465 8.11 -17.93 -5.16
CA ALA A 465 8.82 -16.65 -5.13
C ALA A 465 8.85 -16.14 -3.68
N ASP A 466 9.96 -16.36 -2.99
CA ASP A 466 10.23 -15.95 -1.61
C ASP A 466 10.82 -14.54 -1.62
N THR A 467 9.93 -13.56 -1.82
CA THR A 467 10.22 -12.21 -2.32
C THR A 467 11.23 -11.46 -1.49
N LEU A 468 10.98 -11.30 -0.20
CA LEU A 468 11.88 -10.54 0.68
C LEU A 468 13.15 -11.30 1.08
N ASN A 469 13.19 -12.60 0.83
CA ASN A 469 14.42 -13.38 0.94
C ASN A 469 15.24 -13.40 -0.37
N ASN A 470 14.78 -12.71 -1.42
CA ASN A 470 15.45 -12.62 -2.72
C ASN A 470 15.83 -13.98 -3.30
N ARG A 471 14.91 -14.95 -3.24
CA ARG A 471 15.14 -16.31 -3.72
C ARG A 471 13.86 -16.94 -4.28
N VAL A 472 14.03 -17.95 -5.12
CA VAL A 472 12.97 -18.88 -5.48
C VAL A 472 13.26 -20.23 -4.83
N LEU A 473 12.27 -20.79 -4.14
CA LEU A 473 12.36 -22.12 -3.55
C LEU A 473 11.62 -23.14 -4.40
N ALA A 474 12.16 -24.35 -4.49
CA ALA A 474 11.56 -25.50 -5.14
C ALA A 474 11.29 -26.62 -4.13
N LEU A 475 10.09 -27.18 -4.13
CA LEU A 475 9.68 -28.30 -3.30
C LEU A 475 9.13 -29.41 -4.20
N ARG A 476 9.83 -30.53 -4.29
CA ARG A 476 9.45 -31.65 -5.14
C ARG A 476 8.41 -32.58 -4.53
N ASP A 477 8.41 -32.67 -3.23
CA ASP A 477 7.54 -33.58 -2.48
C ASP A 477 7.31 -32.98 -1.08
N VAL A 478 6.12 -33.18 -0.52
CA VAL A 478 5.75 -32.69 0.83
C VAL A 478 6.62 -33.24 1.96
N THR A 479 7.33 -34.34 1.71
CA THR A 479 8.26 -34.97 2.66
C THR A 479 9.72 -34.51 2.48
N ALA A 480 10.01 -33.80 1.38
CA ALA A 480 11.34 -33.29 1.07
C ALA A 480 11.58 -31.92 1.73
N ALA A 481 12.84 -31.57 1.93
CA ALA A 481 13.20 -30.20 2.28
C ALA A 481 13.15 -29.30 1.04
N PRO A 482 12.63 -28.08 1.12
CA PRO A 482 12.67 -27.13 0.02
C PRO A 482 14.12 -26.75 -0.32
N VAL A 483 14.40 -26.58 -1.59
CA VAL A 483 15.73 -26.25 -2.11
C VAL A 483 15.68 -24.90 -2.81
N ALA A 484 16.65 -24.02 -2.53
CA ALA A 484 16.78 -22.79 -3.27
C ALA A 484 17.24 -23.07 -4.71
N VAL A 485 16.52 -22.53 -5.68
CA VAL A 485 16.94 -22.57 -7.07
C VAL A 485 18.21 -21.71 -7.22
N PRO A 486 19.26 -22.20 -7.88
CA PRO A 486 20.54 -21.50 -7.95
C PRO A 486 20.49 -20.37 -9.00
N LEU A 487 19.70 -19.35 -8.73
CA LEU A 487 19.58 -18.16 -9.57
C LEU A 487 19.85 -16.89 -8.74
N SER A 488 20.34 -15.86 -9.40
CA SER A 488 20.56 -14.54 -8.77
C SER A 488 19.37 -13.64 -9.10
N VAL A 489 18.52 -13.41 -8.12
CA VAL A 489 17.30 -12.63 -8.27
C VAL A 489 17.12 -11.69 -7.08
N ILE A 490 16.55 -10.51 -7.31
CA ILE A 490 16.19 -9.55 -6.27
C ILE A 490 14.70 -9.27 -6.40
N GLY A 491 13.97 -9.44 -5.29
CA GLY A 491 12.54 -9.20 -5.22
C GLY A 491 11.75 -10.01 -6.25
N PRO A 492 11.83 -11.37 -6.29
CA PRO A 492 10.98 -12.15 -7.17
C PRO A 492 9.53 -12.00 -6.73
N PHE A 493 8.66 -11.47 -7.61
CA PHE A 493 7.23 -11.34 -7.33
C PHE A 493 6.40 -12.46 -7.97
N ALA A 494 6.76 -12.85 -9.17
CA ALA A 494 6.04 -13.86 -9.93
C ALA A 494 6.97 -14.99 -10.33
N VAL A 495 6.41 -16.18 -10.47
CA VAL A 495 7.11 -17.33 -11.04
C VAL A 495 6.16 -18.09 -11.95
N ALA A 496 6.66 -18.47 -13.13
CA ALA A 496 6.00 -19.39 -14.06
C ALA A 496 6.99 -20.49 -14.47
N VAL A 497 6.45 -21.63 -14.86
CA VAL A 497 7.24 -22.82 -15.23
C VAL A 497 6.78 -23.31 -16.60
N GLY A 498 7.71 -23.37 -17.55
CA GLY A 498 7.44 -23.93 -18.87
C GLY A 498 7.44 -25.46 -18.90
N GLU A 499 6.97 -26.05 -19.98
CA GLU A 499 6.87 -27.51 -20.15
C GLU A 499 8.19 -28.27 -19.96
N GLN A 500 9.33 -27.64 -20.21
CA GLN A 500 10.66 -28.22 -20.02
C GLN A 500 11.22 -28.02 -18.60
N GLY A 501 10.45 -27.41 -17.71
CA GLY A 501 10.86 -27.07 -16.35
C GLY A 501 11.68 -25.78 -16.25
N ASP A 502 11.79 -25.02 -17.33
CA ASP A 502 12.43 -23.70 -17.34
C ASP A 502 11.60 -22.71 -16.51
N LEU A 503 12.28 -21.88 -15.72
CA LEU A 503 11.61 -20.89 -14.86
C LEU A 503 11.65 -19.50 -15.48
N TYR A 504 10.54 -18.81 -15.34
CA TYR A 504 10.39 -17.40 -15.68
C TYR A 504 10.02 -16.64 -14.41
N VAL A 505 10.88 -15.73 -13.98
CA VAL A 505 10.75 -15.04 -12.71
C VAL A 505 10.57 -13.55 -12.94
N GLY A 506 9.42 -13.04 -12.54
CA GLY A 506 9.15 -11.61 -12.53
C GLY A 506 9.90 -10.93 -11.39
N THR A 507 10.66 -9.90 -11.73
CA THR A 507 11.37 -9.01 -10.81
C THR A 507 10.77 -7.59 -10.93
N PRO A 508 11.16 -6.61 -10.12
CA PRO A 508 10.54 -5.28 -10.19
C PRO A 508 10.46 -4.63 -11.58
N ASN A 509 11.39 -4.92 -12.48
CA ASN A 509 11.43 -4.28 -13.80
C ASN A 509 11.90 -5.19 -14.94
N LYS A 510 12.02 -6.49 -14.72
CA LYS A 510 12.51 -7.46 -15.70
C LYS A 510 11.88 -8.82 -15.49
N VAL A 511 11.90 -9.65 -16.53
CA VAL A 511 11.62 -11.07 -16.43
C VAL A 511 12.94 -11.82 -16.60
N LEU A 512 13.30 -12.63 -15.61
CA LEU A 512 14.47 -13.51 -15.64
C LEU A 512 14.03 -14.89 -16.14
N ALA A 513 14.70 -15.42 -17.14
CA ALA A 513 14.58 -16.81 -17.55
C ALA A 513 15.74 -17.63 -16.97
N TRP A 514 15.42 -18.81 -16.42
CA TRP A 514 16.40 -19.78 -15.94
C TRP A 514 16.13 -21.13 -16.60
N ASN A 515 17.13 -21.63 -17.33
CA ASN A 515 17.02 -22.88 -18.04
C ASN A 515 17.35 -24.07 -17.11
N ALA A 516 16.41 -24.99 -16.95
CA ALA A 516 16.52 -26.11 -16.01
C ALA A 516 17.66 -27.09 -16.37
N ALA A 517 17.89 -27.32 -17.66
CA ALA A 517 18.90 -28.28 -18.14
C ALA A 517 20.32 -27.73 -18.03
N THR A 518 20.53 -26.48 -18.43
CA THR A 518 21.87 -25.84 -18.47
C THR A 518 22.19 -25.06 -17.21
N ARG A 519 21.19 -24.73 -16.38
CA ARG A 519 21.25 -23.82 -15.22
C ARG A 519 21.70 -22.41 -15.60
N ALA A 520 21.62 -22.06 -16.86
CA ALA A 520 21.92 -20.71 -17.34
C ALA A 520 20.74 -19.78 -17.02
N GLN A 521 21.06 -18.53 -16.68
CA GLN A 521 20.06 -17.49 -16.47
C GLN A 521 20.32 -16.31 -17.41
N SER A 522 19.26 -15.71 -17.90
CA SER A 522 19.29 -14.48 -18.73
C SER A 522 18.05 -13.65 -18.49
N PHE A 523 18.13 -12.36 -18.73
CA PHE A 523 16.92 -11.53 -18.77
C PHE A 523 16.30 -11.61 -20.15
N LEU A 524 14.98 -11.76 -20.19
CA LEU A 524 14.22 -11.69 -21.42
C LEU A 524 14.22 -10.24 -21.99
N PRO A 525 14.14 -10.08 -23.30
CA PRO A 525 14.28 -8.78 -23.97
C PRO A 525 13.01 -7.90 -23.88
N PHE A 526 12.25 -8.02 -22.81
CA PHE A 526 11.19 -7.06 -22.53
C PHE A 526 11.76 -5.66 -22.34
N THR A 527 11.15 -4.68 -22.99
CA THR A 527 11.53 -3.27 -22.90
C THR A 527 10.45 -2.47 -22.16
N ASP A 528 10.87 -1.44 -21.41
CA ASP A 528 9.99 -0.52 -20.71
C ASP A 528 9.01 -1.18 -19.72
N LEU A 529 9.43 -2.29 -19.09
CA LEU A 529 8.70 -2.89 -17.98
C LEU A 529 8.87 -2.05 -16.70
N GLN A 530 7.72 -1.74 -16.07
CA GLN A 530 7.71 -1.02 -14.80
C GLN A 530 6.77 -1.71 -13.80
N SER A 531 7.29 -2.55 -12.95
CA SER A 531 6.57 -3.47 -12.07
C SER A 531 5.97 -4.68 -12.77
N VAL A 532 6.68 -5.80 -12.69
CA VAL A 532 6.15 -7.06 -13.18
C VAL A 532 5.20 -7.63 -12.12
N GLY A 533 3.88 -7.45 -12.29
CA GLY A 533 2.87 -7.97 -11.37
C GLY A 533 2.76 -9.50 -11.46
N GLY A 534 2.67 -10.04 -12.66
CA GLY A 534 2.54 -11.47 -12.93
C GLY A 534 3.31 -11.91 -14.17
N VAL A 535 3.66 -13.20 -14.22
CA VAL A 535 4.27 -13.85 -15.38
C VAL A 535 3.54 -15.15 -15.64
N ALA A 536 3.27 -15.44 -16.91
CA ALA A 536 2.77 -16.75 -17.37
C ALA A 536 3.56 -17.21 -18.60
N VAL A 537 3.51 -18.50 -18.87
CA VAL A 537 4.11 -19.08 -20.06
C VAL A 537 3.15 -20.13 -20.62
N ASP A 538 2.97 -20.15 -21.93
CA ASP A 538 2.14 -21.17 -22.61
C ASP A 538 2.97 -22.40 -23.01
N ASP A 539 2.28 -23.38 -23.57
CA ASP A 539 2.87 -24.65 -24.00
C ASP A 539 3.85 -24.48 -25.18
N GLU A 540 3.79 -23.35 -25.90
CA GLU A 540 4.69 -23.01 -27.01
C GLU A 540 5.94 -22.26 -26.52
N GLY A 541 5.99 -21.90 -25.24
CA GLY A 541 7.09 -21.16 -24.61
C GLY A 541 7.00 -19.64 -24.80
N THR A 542 5.84 -19.11 -25.24
CA THR A 542 5.55 -17.68 -25.24
C THR A 542 5.41 -17.17 -23.82
N VAL A 543 6.12 -16.12 -23.48
CA VAL A 543 6.08 -15.54 -22.14
C VAL A 543 5.20 -14.30 -22.12
N TYR A 544 4.30 -14.27 -21.14
CA TYR A 544 3.39 -13.16 -20.87
C TYR A 544 3.83 -12.45 -19.59
N ALA A 545 3.87 -11.14 -19.59
CA ALA A 545 4.24 -10.34 -18.43
C ALA A 545 3.24 -9.21 -18.21
N ILE A 546 2.79 -9.04 -16.99
CA ILE A 546 2.04 -7.87 -16.58
C ILE A 546 2.99 -6.71 -16.35
N ASP A 547 2.78 -5.62 -17.05
CA ASP A 547 3.40 -4.31 -16.79
C ASP A 547 2.40 -3.46 -15.98
N GLN A 548 2.44 -3.65 -14.66
CA GLN A 548 1.42 -3.15 -13.73
C GLN A 548 1.28 -1.62 -13.78
N ASN A 549 2.40 -0.90 -13.83
CA ASN A 549 2.35 0.57 -13.84
C ASN A 549 1.83 1.19 -15.13
N HIS A 550 1.98 0.49 -16.24
CA HIS A 550 1.39 0.92 -17.50
C HIS A 550 0.02 0.30 -17.76
N ASN A 551 -0.49 -0.49 -16.80
CA ASN A 551 -1.79 -1.16 -16.91
C ASN A 551 -1.94 -1.93 -18.23
N ARG A 552 -0.90 -2.68 -18.63
CA ARG A 552 -0.83 -3.41 -19.90
C ARG A 552 -0.25 -4.81 -19.73
N ILE A 553 -0.55 -5.67 -20.68
CA ILE A 553 0.00 -7.01 -20.76
C ILE A 553 0.92 -7.09 -21.97
N LEU A 554 2.12 -7.61 -21.77
CA LEU A 554 3.11 -7.83 -22.81
C LEU A 554 3.21 -9.33 -23.12
N ARG A 555 3.34 -9.67 -24.40
CA ARG A 555 3.60 -11.00 -24.92
C ARG A 555 4.97 -11.01 -25.62
N LEU A 556 5.78 -12.01 -25.33
CA LEU A 556 7.06 -12.26 -26.00
C LEU A 556 7.03 -13.69 -26.55
N PRO A 557 6.87 -13.87 -27.87
CA PRO A 557 6.92 -15.20 -28.50
C PRO A 557 8.23 -15.92 -28.25
N ALA A 558 8.21 -17.23 -28.16
CA ALA A 558 9.40 -18.04 -27.91
C ALA A 558 10.50 -17.77 -28.94
N GLY A 559 11.69 -17.43 -28.44
CA GLY A 559 12.86 -17.13 -29.30
C GLY A 559 12.80 -15.79 -30.07
N SER A 560 11.78 -14.94 -29.78
CA SER A 560 11.68 -13.59 -30.34
C SER A 560 12.39 -12.58 -29.44
N ASP A 561 12.93 -11.52 -30.04
CA ASP A 561 13.38 -10.32 -29.35
C ASP A 561 12.34 -9.19 -29.42
N GLU A 562 11.23 -9.39 -30.11
CA GLU A 562 10.15 -8.41 -30.28
C GLU A 562 8.98 -8.74 -29.39
N GLN A 563 8.66 -7.83 -28.47
CA GLN A 563 7.49 -7.92 -27.62
C GLN A 563 6.25 -7.31 -28.28
N GLU A 564 5.10 -7.79 -27.92
CA GLU A 564 3.79 -7.28 -28.35
C GLU A 564 2.97 -6.82 -27.14
N VAL A 565 2.16 -5.77 -27.33
CA VAL A 565 1.19 -5.34 -26.32
C VAL A 565 -0.14 -5.99 -26.65
N LEU A 566 -0.68 -6.80 -25.74
CA LEU A 566 -2.00 -7.39 -25.92
C LEU A 566 -3.12 -6.35 -25.81
N PRO A 567 -4.22 -6.48 -26.57
CA PRO A 567 -5.26 -5.47 -26.68
C PRO A 567 -6.23 -5.40 -25.49
N PHE A 568 -5.72 -5.55 -24.27
CA PHE A 568 -6.49 -5.29 -23.07
C PHE A 568 -6.73 -3.79 -22.89
N THR A 569 -7.92 -3.43 -22.41
CA THR A 569 -8.32 -2.03 -22.19
C THR A 569 -8.91 -1.83 -20.79
N GLY A 570 -8.67 -0.65 -20.19
CA GLY A 570 -9.26 -0.26 -18.92
C GLY A 570 -8.83 -1.14 -17.74
N LEU A 571 -7.63 -1.72 -17.79
CA LEU A 571 -7.00 -2.37 -16.65
C LEU A 571 -6.60 -1.33 -15.59
N ASP A 572 -6.64 -1.73 -14.32
CA ASP A 572 -6.16 -0.93 -13.21
C ASP A 572 -5.43 -1.82 -12.19
N GLN A 573 -4.11 -1.62 -12.07
CA GLN A 573 -3.22 -2.41 -11.22
C GLN A 573 -3.40 -3.93 -11.39
N PRO A 574 -3.30 -4.50 -12.60
CA PRO A 574 -3.43 -5.94 -12.79
C PRO A 574 -2.28 -6.67 -12.08
N GLU A 575 -2.57 -7.77 -11.37
CA GLU A 575 -1.56 -8.54 -10.61
C GLU A 575 -1.36 -9.96 -11.14
N GLY A 576 -2.43 -10.74 -11.33
CA GLY A 576 -2.36 -12.13 -11.73
C GLY A 576 -2.61 -12.36 -13.21
N ILE A 577 -1.87 -13.27 -13.82
CA ILE A 577 -2.06 -13.71 -15.20
C ILE A 577 -1.95 -15.23 -15.31
N ALA A 578 -2.83 -15.80 -16.09
CA ALA A 578 -2.77 -17.22 -16.46
C ALA A 578 -3.14 -17.41 -17.93
N VAL A 579 -2.56 -18.44 -18.56
CA VAL A 579 -2.85 -18.80 -19.94
C VAL A 579 -3.41 -20.21 -19.97
N SER A 580 -4.55 -20.41 -20.65
CA SER A 580 -5.11 -21.75 -20.82
C SER A 580 -4.36 -22.54 -21.91
N SER A 581 -4.53 -23.86 -21.92
CA SER A 581 -4.00 -24.73 -23.00
C SER A 581 -4.58 -24.42 -24.39
N ARG A 582 -5.62 -23.56 -24.47
CA ARG A 582 -6.16 -23.05 -25.74
C ARG A 582 -5.54 -21.71 -26.17
N GLY A 583 -4.73 -21.10 -25.30
CA GLY A 583 -4.14 -19.78 -25.52
C GLY A 583 -5.02 -18.61 -25.02
N ASP A 584 -6.16 -18.88 -24.31
CA ASP A 584 -6.93 -17.79 -23.67
C ASP A 584 -6.12 -17.19 -22.53
N VAL A 585 -5.97 -15.86 -22.52
CA VAL A 585 -5.21 -15.13 -21.50
C VAL A 585 -6.16 -14.52 -20.47
N TYR A 586 -6.02 -14.92 -19.21
CA TYR A 586 -6.82 -14.41 -18.09
C TYR A 586 -6.00 -13.47 -17.23
N VAL A 587 -6.58 -12.35 -16.84
CA VAL A 587 -5.91 -11.31 -16.03
C VAL A 587 -6.79 -10.94 -14.84
N ALA A 588 -6.22 -10.99 -13.65
CA ALA A 588 -6.80 -10.43 -12.45
C ALA A 588 -6.59 -8.91 -12.45
N ASP A 589 -7.65 -8.17 -12.71
CA ASP A 589 -7.69 -6.71 -12.80
C ASP A 589 -8.06 -6.15 -11.41
N THR A 590 -7.03 -6.08 -10.54
CA THR A 590 -7.13 -6.05 -9.09
C THR A 590 -7.90 -4.86 -8.55
N ASP A 591 -7.53 -3.63 -8.93
CA ASP A 591 -8.18 -2.42 -8.42
C ASP A 591 -9.58 -2.20 -9.05
N ASN A 592 -9.86 -2.85 -10.18
CA ASN A 592 -11.21 -2.93 -10.75
C ASN A 592 -12.05 -4.08 -10.17
N SER A 593 -11.50 -4.90 -9.25
CA SER A 593 -12.19 -6.03 -8.61
C SER A 593 -12.86 -6.99 -9.60
N ARG A 594 -12.19 -7.30 -10.72
CA ARG A 594 -12.71 -8.15 -11.79
C ARG A 594 -11.64 -9.05 -12.40
N VAL A 595 -12.07 -10.04 -13.14
CA VAL A 595 -11.20 -10.83 -14.03
C VAL A 595 -11.60 -10.58 -15.47
N VAL A 596 -10.63 -10.33 -16.31
CA VAL A 596 -10.81 -10.16 -17.75
C VAL A 596 -10.10 -11.26 -18.51
N MET A 597 -10.62 -11.61 -19.69
CA MET A 597 -10.09 -12.66 -20.54
C MET A 597 -9.95 -12.14 -21.97
N LEU A 598 -8.84 -12.49 -22.60
CA LEU A 598 -8.62 -12.31 -24.05
C LEU A 598 -8.64 -13.70 -24.68
N PRO A 599 -9.55 -13.96 -25.65
CA PRO A 599 -9.62 -15.25 -26.34
C PRO A 599 -8.36 -15.56 -27.13
N ALA A 600 -8.05 -16.83 -27.32
CA ALA A 600 -6.95 -17.29 -28.15
C ALA A 600 -7.07 -16.77 -29.59
N GLY A 601 -5.96 -16.25 -30.13
CA GLY A 601 -5.91 -15.70 -31.50
C GLY A 601 -6.30 -14.23 -31.63
N SER A 602 -6.47 -13.55 -30.51
CA SER A 602 -6.71 -12.10 -30.45
C SER A 602 -5.42 -11.30 -30.59
#